data_95acbed88710a90399c97d23ba069681
#
_entry.id   95acbed88710a90399c97d23ba069681
#
_cell.length_a   1.000
_cell.length_b   1.000
_cell.length_c   1.000
_cell.angle_alpha   90.00
_cell.angle_beta   90.00
_cell.angle_gamma   90.00
#
_symmetry.space_group_name_H-M   'P 1'
#
loop_
_entity.id
_entity.type
_entity.pdbx_description
1 polymer ?
#
loop_
_entity_poly.entity_id
_entity_poly.type
_entity_poly.pdbx_seq_one_letter_code
_entity_poly.pdbx_strand_id
1 'polypeptide(L)'
;MVSIVQRNNRYNVVYLYDDEATGKRKQKWESFKTMADAKRRKAEIEYRQGLGTMVIHQCKTVNELLKEYVSLYGKTTWSMSAYSSNTALIENYISPIIGNMKLSDVTARVLEKYYMQLLKTPSVHRITQKEGSKDVIFVAPPTVRKVHNVLRSAFHQAVKWELMEKNPAMYATVPKAETKKREIWDAPTLFHAIEVCEDERLKLSINLAFACSLRIGELLGLTWDCVDISPELS
;
A
#
# COMPACT_ATOMS: atom_id res chain seq x y z
N MET A 1 33.21 -17.26 -4.52
CA MET A 1 34.47 -16.61 -4.08
C MET A 1 34.25 -15.11 -4.13
N VAL A 2 34.54 -14.39 -3.04
CA VAL A 2 34.37 -12.93 -2.94
C VAL A 2 35.77 -12.31 -2.87
N SER A 3 36.06 -11.33 -3.72
CA SER A 3 37.36 -10.67 -3.77
C SER A 3 37.23 -9.16 -3.64
N ILE A 4 38.26 -8.50 -3.11
CA ILE A 4 38.38 -7.05 -3.08
C ILE A 4 39.44 -6.65 -4.09
N VAL A 5 39.07 -5.77 -5.02
CA VAL A 5 39.93 -5.24 -6.07
C VAL A 5 40.00 -3.72 -5.93
N GLN A 6 41.20 -3.17 -5.84
CA GLN A 6 41.41 -1.73 -5.83
C GLN A 6 41.52 -1.22 -7.27
N ARG A 7 40.64 -0.26 -7.64
CA ARG A 7 40.67 0.37 -8.97
C ARG A 7 40.20 1.83 -8.85
N ASN A 8 40.87 2.74 -9.53
CA ASN A 8 40.53 4.19 -9.57
C ASN A 8 40.35 4.79 -8.17
N ASN A 9 41.29 4.53 -7.27
CA ASN A 9 41.28 5.00 -5.88
C ASN A 9 40.04 4.59 -5.06
N ARG A 10 39.35 3.49 -5.47
CA ARG A 10 38.22 2.88 -4.77
C ARG A 10 38.46 1.39 -4.55
N TYR A 11 37.83 0.85 -3.51
CA TYR A 11 37.86 -0.56 -3.18
C TYR A 11 36.58 -1.22 -3.70
N ASN A 12 36.72 -2.16 -4.61
CA ASN A 12 35.57 -2.85 -5.22
C ASN A 12 35.45 -4.27 -4.67
N VAL A 13 34.31 -4.62 -4.11
CA VAL A 13 33.99 -5.99 -3.72
C VAL A 13 33.36 -6.67 -4.94
N VAL A 14 33.96 -7.78 -5.36
CA VAL A 14 33.55 -8.51 -6.57
C VAL A 14 33.12 -9.90 -6.15
N TYR A 15 31.92 -10.30 -6.58
CA TYR A 15 31.38 -11.61 -6.26
C TYR A 15 30.41 -12.13 -7.34
N LEU A 16 30.26 -13.45 -7.37
CA LEU A 16 29.30 -14.14 -8.24
C LEU A 16 27.98 -14.36 -7.51
N TYR A 17 26.88 -14.22 -8.23
CA TYR A 17 25.55 -14.53 -7.75
C TYR A 17 24.74 -15.22 -8.84
N ASP A 18 23.74 -16.00 -8.45
CA ASP A 18 22.81 -16.62 -9.37
C ASP A 18 21.65 -15.65 -9.62
N ASP A 19 21.39 -15.32 -10.89
CA ASP A 19 20.32 -14.41 -11.29
C ASP A 19 19.01 -15.21 -11.40
N GLU A 20 18.03 -14.89 -10.54
CA GLU A 20 16.73 -15.56 -10.48
C GLU A 20 15.96 -15.55 -11.82
N ALA A 21 16.08 -14.46 -12.60
CA ALA A 21 15.34 -14.31 -13.83
C ALA A 21 15.90 -15.19 -14.98
N THR A 22 17.21 -15.49 -14.95
CA THR A 22 17.89 -16.17 -16.05
C THR A 22 18.53 -17.51 -15.64
N GLY A 23 18.60 -17.81 -14.34
CA GLY A 23 19.30 -18.98 -13.81
C GLY A 23 20.80 -18.99 -14.07
N LYS A 24 21.38 -17.91 -14.60
CA LYS A 24 22.81 -17.81 -14.96
C LYS A 24 23.59 -17.11 -13.87
N ARG A 25 24.82 -17.56 -13.66
CA ARG A 25 25.77 -16.86 -12.77
C ARG A 25 26.20 -15.54 -13.37
N LYS A 26 26.00 -14.45 -12.62
CA LYS A 26 26.44 -13.10 -12.99
C LYS A 26 27.45 -12.57 -11.96
N GLN A 27 28.34 -11.68 -12.42
CA GLN A 27 29.31 -11.02 -11.58
C GLN A 27 28.81 -9.63 -11.19
N LYS A 28 28.91 -9.29 -9.89
CA LYS A 28 28.55 -7.95 -9.38
C LYS A 28 29.76 -7.27 -8.79
N TRP A 29 29.81 -5.96 -8.98
CA TRP A 29 30.84 -5.06 -8.48
C TRP A 29 30.20 -4.01 -7.59
N GLU A 30 30.64 -3.90 -6.35
CA GLU A 30 30.20 -2.86 -5.40
C GLU A 30 31.42 -2.03 -4.98
N SER A 31 31.38 -0.70 -5.21
CA SER A 31 32.50 0.21 -4.98
C SER A 31 32.36 0.95 -3.66
N PHE A 32 33.44 0.96 -2.87
CA PHE A 32 33.52 1.60 -1.56
C PHE A 32 34.66 2.63 -1.54
N LYS A 33 34.51 3.68 -0.71
CA LYS A 33 35.54 4.70 -0.51
C LYS A 33 36.65 4.24 0.42
N THR A 34 36.35 3.38 1.40
CA THR A 34 37.31 2.90 2.40
C THR A 34 37.50 1.39 2.30
N MET A 35 38.72 0.93 2.65
CA MET A 35 39.02 -0.49 2.72
C MET A 35 38.25 -1.20 3.85
N ALA A 36 37.94 -0.47 4.93
CA ALA A 36 37.19 -1.00 6.05
C ALA A 36 35.73 -1.38 5.64
N ASP A 37 35.07 -0.50 4.89
CA ASP A 37 33.72 -0.77 4.37
C ASP A 37 33.71 -1.94 3.39
N ALA A 38 34.72 -2.01 2.50
CA ALA A 38 34.87 -3.13 1.58
C ALA A 38 35.08 -4.47 2.30
N LYS A 39 35.92 -4.51 3.36
CA LYS A 39 36.11 -5.71 4.17
C LYS A 39 34.86 -6.13 4.91
N ARG A 40 34.14 -5.16 5.51
CA ARG A 40 32.85 -5.42 6.19
C ARG A 40 31.83 -6.02 5.22
N ARG A 41 31.72 -5.44 4.02
CA ARG A 41 30.80 -5.93 2.99
C ARG A 41 31.21 -7.31 2.45
N LYS A 42 32.50 -7.56 2.27
CA LYS A 42 32.99 -8.87 1.90
C LYS A 42 32.59 -9.95 2.93
N ALA A 43 32.81 -9.68 4.22
CA ALA A 43 32.47 -10.62 5.29
C ALA A 43 30.93 -10.91 5.32
N GLU A 44 30.11 -9.88 5.12
CA GLU A 44 28.66 -10.04 5.04
C GLU A 44 28.25 -10.94 3.86
N ILE A 45 28.86 -10.74 2.69
CA ILE A 45 28.57 -11.54 1.49
C ILE A 45 29.02 -12.99 1.69
N GLU A 46 30.22 -13.22 2.25
CA GLU A 46 30.71 -14.56 2.54
C GLU A 46 29.84 -15.30 3.54
N TYR A 47 29.35 -14.60 4.58
CA TYR A 47 28.41 -15.15 5.55
C TYR A 47 27.08 -15.56 4.89
N ARG A 48 26.50 -14.70 4.05
CA ARG A 48 25.25 -14.99 3.33
C ARG A 48 25.44 -16.13 2.30
N GLN A 49 26.58 -16.18 1.61
CA GLN A 49 26.91 -17.29 0.70
C GLN A 49 27.05 -18.62 1.46
N GLY A 50 27.63 -18.60 2.66
CA GLY A 50 27.76 -19.77 3.52
C GLY A 50 26.42 -20.31 4.02
N LEU A 51 25.42 -19.43 4.21
CA LEU A 51 24.05 -19.80 4.57
C LEU A 51 23.18 -20.22 3.37
N GLY A 52 23.69 -20.14 2.13
CA GLY A 52 22.88 -20.38 0.93
C GLY A 52 21.80 -19.36 0.67
N THR A 53 21.77 -18.25 1.43
CA THR A 53 20.72 -17.22 1.39
C THR A 53 21.08 -16.02 0.51
N MET A 54 22.06 -16.16 -0.37
CA MET A 54 22.52 -15.06 -1.20
C MET A 54 21.67 -14.89 -2.45
N VAL A 55 20.46 -14.43 -2.27
CA VAL A 55 19.59 -13.94 -3.35
C VAL A 55 19.85 -12.44 -3.51
N ILE A 56 20.26 -12.00 -4.70
CA ILE A 56 20.32 -10.58 -5.01
C ILE A 56 18.97 -10.20 -5.60
N HIS A 57 18.11 -9.69 -4.75
CA HIS A 57 16.84 -9.15 -5.17
C HIS A 57 17.05 -7.97 -6.11
N GLN A 58 16.30 -7.95 -7.21
CA GLN A 58 16.37 -6.88 -8.20
C GLN A 58 15.70 -5.59 -7.72
N CYS A 59 14.75 -5.70 -6.80
CA CYS A 59 14.05 -4.55 -6.23
C CYS A 59 14.99 -3.67 -5.40
N LYS A 60 15.31 -2.49 -5.92
CA LYS A 60 16.16 -1.49 -5.23
C LYS A 60 15.38 -0.30 -4.73
N THR A 61 14.24 0.02 -5.35
CA THR A 61 13.43 1.19 -5.08
C THR A 61 12.04 0.82 -4.58
N VAL A 62 11.37 1.78 -3.94
CA VAL A 62 9.99 1.62 -3.47
C VAL A 62 9.04 1.32 -4.65
N ASN A 63 9.23 1.98 -5.80
CA ASN A 63 8.41 1.74 -7.00
C ASN A 63 8.57 0.31 -7.54
N GLU A 64 9.79 -0.21 -7.58
CA GLU A 64 10.05 -1.58 -8.03
C GLU A 64 9.34 -2.58 -7.11
N LEU A 65 9.49 -2.39 -5.78
CA LEU A 65 8.78 -3.20 -4.80
C LEU A 65 7.26 -3.14 -4.99
N LEU A 66 6.68 -1.94 -5.12
CA LEU A 66 5.24 -1.78 -5.24
C LEU A 66 4.69 -2.39 -6.52
N LYS A 67 5.41 -2.29 -7.64
CA LYS A 67 5.03 -2.96 -8.90
C LYS A 67 4.99 -4.47 -8.73
N GLU A 68 6.02 -5.04 -8.11
CA GLU A 68 6.09 -6.48 -7.84
C GLU A 68 5.01 -6.91 -6.84
N TYR A 69 4.81 -6.15 -5.76
CA TYR A 69 3.78 -6.38 -4.78
C TYR A 69 2.36 -6.36 -5.37
N VAL A 70 2.04 -5.42 -6.24
CA VAL A 70 0.75 -5.36 -6.93
C VAL A 70 0.59 -6.53 -7.89
N SER A 71 1.65 -6.89 -8.65
CA SER A 71 1.57 -7.93 -9.67
C SER A 71 1.46 -9.34 -9.07
N LEU A 72 2.22 -9.65 -8.04
CA LEU A 72 2.28 -10.99 -7.44
C LEU A 72 1.26 -11.19 -6.32
N TYR A 73 1.07 -10.18 -5.48
CA TYR A 73 0.18 -10.26 -4.33
C TYR A 73 -1.17 -9.59 -4.56
N GLY A 74 -1.16 -8.35 -5.08
CA GLY A 74 -2.38 -7.56 -5.23
C GLY A 74 -3.39 -8.20 -6.18
N LYS A 75 -2.96 -8.69 -7.33
CA LYS A 75 -3.85 -9.32 -8.32
C LYS A 75 -4.50 -10.62 -7.84
N THR A 76 -3.84 -11.33 -6.94
CA THR A 76 -4.32 -12.63 -6.47
C THR A 76 -5.13 -12.54 -5.18
N THR A 77 -4.89 -11.50 -4.35
CA THR A 77 -5.42 -11.46 -2.99
C THR A 77 -6.47 -10.35 -2.80
N TRP A 78 -6.39 -9.26 -3.58
CA TRP A 78 -7.28 -8.13 -3.39
C TRP A 78 -8.60 -8.31 -4.13
N SER A 79 -9.70 -7.83 -3.54
CA SER A 79 -10.96 -7.62 -4.26
C SER A 79 -10.76 -6.54 -5.34
N MET A 80 -11.63 -6.52 -6.35
CA MET A 80 -11.59 -5.55 -7.45
C MET A 80 -11.56 -4.09 -6.94
N SER A 81 -12.40 -3.78 -5.95
CA SER A 81 -12.46 -2.43 -5.36
C SER A 81 -11.20 -2.09 -4.56
N ALA A 82 -10.64 -3.05 -3.81
CA ALA A 82 -9.38 -2.86 -3.09
C ALA A 82 -8.21 -2.69 -4.06
N TYR A 83 -8.17 -3.46 -5.16
CA TYR A 83 -7.16 -3.32 -6.20
C TYR A 83 -7.16 -1.92 -6.79
N SER A 84 -8.32 -1.44 -7.27
CA SER A 84 -8.47 -0.09 -7.83
C SER A 84 -8.07 0.99 -6.83
N SER A 85 -8.56 0.90 -5.58
CA SER A 85 -8.26 1.89 -4.54
C SER A 85 -6.77 1.92 -4.17
N ASN A 86 -6.15 0.75 -3.97
CA ASN A 86 -4.74 0.68 -3.57
C ASN A 86 -3.82 1.12 -4.71
N THR A 87 -4.12 0.75 -5.96
CA THR A 87 -3.36 1.18 -7.14
C THR A 87 -3.43 2.70 -7.30
N ALA A 88 -4.60 3.30 -7.16
CA ALA A 88 -4.76 4.75 -7.18
C ALA A 88 -3.97 5.45 -6.06
N LEU A 89 -3.93 4.89 -4.84
CA LEU A 89 -3.11 5.45 -3.76
C LEU A 89 -1.61 5.36 -4.07
N ILE A 90 -1.16 4.26 -4.67
CA ILE A 90 0.24 4.08 -5.07
C ILE A 90 0.62 5.10 -6.14
N GLU A 91 -0.17 5.23 -7.19
CA GLU A 91 0.11 6.09 -8.33
C GLU A 91 0.04 7.58 -7.98
N ASN A 92 -0.97 7.98 -7.21
CA ASN A 92 -1.22 9.39 -6.93
C ASN A 92 -0.39 9.94 -5.77
N TYR A 93 -0.06 9.13 -4.77
CA TYR A 93 0.52 9.62 -3.53
C TYR A 93 1.88 9.01 -3.18
N ILE A 94 2.13 7.73 -3.48
CA ILE A 94 3.37 7.06 -3.07
C ILE A 94 4.46 7.23 -4.13
N SER A 95 4.17 6.81 -5.36
CA SER A 95 5.14 6.80 -6.46
C SER A 95 5.75 8.18 -6.77
N PRO A 96 4.99 9.29 -6.78
CA PRO A 96 5.55 10.60 -7.10
C PRO A 96 6.51 11.14 -6.02
N ILE A 97 6.34 10.75 -4.76
CA ILE A 97 7.07 11.36 -3.64
C ILE A 97 8.24 10.48 -3.17
N ILE A 98 7.98 9.22 -2.89
CA ILE A 98 8.99 8.29 -2.35
C ILE A 98 9.32 7.13 -3.28
N GLY A 99 8.68 7.04 -4.44
CA GLY A 99 8.83 5.89 -5.35
C GLY A 99 10.26 5.62 -5.79
N ASN A 100 11.06 6.65 -6.03
CA ASN A 100 12.45 6.53 -6.46
C ASN A 100 13.44 6.32 -5.31
N MET A 101 12.97 6.34 -4.06
CA MET A 101 13.80 6.11 -2.89
C MET A 101 14.24 4.65 -2.83
N LYS A 102 15.50 4.43 -2.45
CA LYS A 102 16.01 3.05 -2.23
C LYS A 102 15.36 2.44 -1.00
N LEU A 103 15.07 1.15 -1.05
CA LEU A 103 14.48 0.42 0.08
C LEU A 103 15.35 0.50 1.34
N SER A 104 16.69 0.51 1.18
CA SER A 104 17.64 0.67 2.28
C SER A 104 17.51 2.01 3.03
N ASP A 105 17.02 3.05 2.35
CA ASP A 105 16.97 4.41 2.88
C ASP A 105 15.61 4.71 3.54
N VAL A 106 14.63 3.80 3.37
CA VAL A 106 13.30 3.92 3.97
C VAL A 106 13.37 3.58 5.46
N THR A 107 13.29 4.60 6.30
CA THR A 107 13.23 4.48 7.76
C THR A 107 11.89 4.97 8.30
N ALA A 108 11.54 4.63 9.55
CA ALA A 108 10.32 5.14 10.19
C ALA A 108 10.28 6.68 10.17
N ARG A 109 11.41 7.34 10.48
CA ARG A 109 11.52 8.81 10.43
C ARG A 109 11.27 9.39 9.04
N VAL A 110 11.73 8.72 7.99
CA VAL A 110 11.47 9.12 6.59
C VAL A 110 9.99 9.02 6.28
N LEU A 111 9.32 7.94 6.70
CA LEU A 111 7.89 7.76 6.51
C LEU A 111 7.06 8.80 7.27
N GLU A 112 7.44 9.15 8.49
CA GLU A 112 6.77 10.22 9.25
C GLU A 112 6.88 11.58 8.55
N LYS A 113 8.07 11.94 8.05
CA LYS A 113 8.25 13.15 7.23
C LYS A 113 7.39 13.11 5.97
N TYR A 114 7.34 11.98 5.30
CA TYR A 114 6.50 11.77 4.14
C TYR A 114 5.01 11.94 4.46
N TYR A 115 4.51 11.42 5.60
CA TYR A 115 3.11 11.62 6.01
C TYR A 115 2.79 13.10 6.28
N MET A 116 3.71 13.83 6.88
CA MET A 116 3.56 15.28 7.08
C MET A 116 3.56 16.05 5.76
N GLN A 117 4.33 15.60 4.77
CA GLN A 117 4.32 16.16 3.42
C GLN A 117 2.99 15.86 2.71
N LEU A 118 2.46 14.64 2.84
CA LEU A 118 1.16 14.28 2.26
C LEU A 118 0.03 15.19 2.73
N LEU A 119 -0.01 15.55 4.02
CA LEU A 119 -1.02 16.47 4.56
C LEU A 119 -0.98 17.87 3.92
N LYS A 120 0.14 18.23 3.29
CA LYS A 120 0.33 19.49 2.56
C LYS A 120 0.18 19.33 1.05
N THR A 121 -0.09 18.11 0.57
CA THR A 121 -0.25 17.81 -0.85
C THR A 121 -1.71 17.98 -1.25
N PRO A 122 -2.01 18.61 -2.39
CA PRO A 122 -3.38 18.69 -2.90
C PRO A 122 -3.98 17.30 -3.12
N SER A 123 -5.25 17.13 -2.77
CA SER A 123 -5.98 15.89 -3.01
C SER A 123 -6.30 15.73 -4.50
N VAL A 124 -6.05 14.54 -5.04
CA VAL A 124 -6.37 14.21 -6.43
C VAL A 124 -7.87 13.98 -6.64
N HIS A 125 -8.60 13.59 -5.59
CA HIS A 125 -10.04 13.38 -5.65
C HIS A 125 -10.81 14.70 -5.59
N ARG A 126 -11.36 15.12 -6.73
CA ARG A 126 -12.17 16.34 -6.90
C ARG A 126 -13.59 16.26 -6.32
N ILE A 127 -13.90 15.32 -5.44
CA ILE A 127 -15.29 14.97 -5.07
C ILE A 127 -16.07 16.10 -4.36
N THR A 128 -15.48 17.25 -4.07
CA THR A 128 -16.22 18.35 -3.43
C THR A 128 -15.75 19.75 -3.81
N GLN A 129 -15.19 19.94 -4.97
CA GLN A 129 -15.18 21.29 -5.49
C GLN A 129 -16.60 21.59 -5.99
N LYS A 130 -17.40 22.26 -5.18
CA LYS A 130 -18.56 22.99 -5.69
C LYS A 130 -18.05 23.85 -6.84
N GLU A 131 -18.70 23.78 -8.01
CA GLU A 131 -18.39 24.64 -9.14
C GLU A 131 -18.26 26.09 -8.64
N GLY A 132 -17.08 26.70 -8.82
CA GLY A 132 -16.79 28.05 -8.38
C GLY A 132 -15.92 28.20 -7.11
N SER A 133 -15.60 27.17 -6.34
CA SER A 133 -14.67 27.26 -5.21
C SER A 133 -13.22 27.15 -5.70
N LYS A 134 -12.40 28.18 -5.40
CA LYS A 134 -10.94 28.17 -5.65
C LYS A 134 -10.14 27.49 -4.55
N ASP A 135 -10.79 26.85 -3.56
CA ASP A 135 -10.11 26.31 -2.39
C ASP A 135 -9.42 25.00 -2.74
N VAL A 136 -8.12 24.95 -2.48
CA VAL A 136 -7.31 23.73 -2.64
C VAL A 136 -7.60 22.80 -1.48
N ILE A 137 -8.18 21.64 -1.76
CA ILE A 137 -8.41 20.60 -0.76
C ILE A 137 -7.13 19.76 -0.64
N PHE A 138 -6.57 19.70 0.58
CA PHE A 138 -5.40 18.89 0.89
C PHE A 138 -5.77 17.46 1.26
N VAL A 139 -4.77 16.57 1.21
CA VAL A 139 -4.93 15.16 1.61
C VAL A 139 -5.32 15.08 3.10
N ALA A 140 -6.45 14.44 3.37
CA ALA A 140 -6.98 14.30 4.72
C ALA A 140 -6.24 13.17 5.51
N PRO A 141 -6.15 13.27 6.86
CA PRO A 141 -5.50 12.24 7.69
C PRO A 141 -6.01 10.81 7.49
N PRO A 142 -7.31 10.54 7.22
CA PRO A 142 -7.77 9.20 6.87
C PRO A 142 -7.14 8.64 5.59
N THR A 143 -6.86 9.49 4.59
CA THR A 143 -6.17 9.09 3.35
C THR A 143 -4.70 8.74 3.63
N VAL A 144 -4.02 9.54 4.48
CA VAL A 144 -2.64 9.22 4.93
C VAL A 144 -2.60 7.86 5.64
N ARG A 145 -3.61 7.54 6.45
CA ARG A 145 -3.73 6.22 7.09
C ARG A 145 -3.90 5.10 6.07
N LYS A 146 -4.68 5.30 5.00
CA LYS A 146 -4.82 4.32 3.91
C LYS A 146 -3.47 4.09 3.20
N VAL A 147 -2.75 5.17 2.88
CA VAL A 147 -1.40 5.11 2.29
C VAL A 147 -0.44 4.35 3.21
N HIS A 148 -0.45 4.64 4.52
CA HIS A 148 0.34 3.91 5.50
C HIS A 148 0.03 2.41 5.49
N ASN A 149 -1.25 2.02 5.45
CA ASN A 149 -1.66 0.62 5.44
C ASN A 149 -1.14 -0.11 4.18
N VAL A 150 -1.18 0.53 3.00
CA VAL A 150 -0.61 -0.02 1.76
C VAL A 150 0.90 -0.22 1.91
N LEU A 151 1.63 0.79 2.37
CA LEU A 151 3.08 0.71 2.59
C LEU A 151 3.44 -0.34 3.65
N ARG A 152 2.70 -0.39 4.76
CA ARG A 152 2.90 -1.37 5.82
C ARG A 152 2.74 -2.80 5.29
N SER A 153 1.73 -3.04 4.47
CA SER A 153 1.48 -4.34 3.86
C SER A 153 2.56 -4.70 2.83
N ALA A 154 2.94 -3.76 1.96
CA ALA A 154 3.98 -3.96 0.96
C ALA A 154 5.36 -4.24 1.61
N PHE A 155 5.75 -3.46 2.62
CA PHE A 155 7.01 -3.70 3.35
C PHE A 155 6.96 -4.99 4.18
N HIS A 156 5.80 -5.39 4.69
CA HIS A 156 5.67 -6.69 5.34
C HIS A 156 5.90 -7.84 4.34
N GLN A 157 5.38 -7.72 3.14
CA GLN A 157 5.65 -8.66 2.07
C GLN A 157 7.11 -8.62 1.61
N ALA A 158 7.72 -7.42 1.56
CA ALA A 158 9.15 -7.27 1.27
C ALA A 158 10.04 -7.99 2.30
N VAL A 159 9.66 -7.98 3.57
CA VAL A 159 10.36 -8.75 4.61
C VAL A 159 10.21 -10.25 4.38
N LYS A 160 9.01 -10.74 4.00
CA LYS A 160 8.79 -12.15 3.64
C LYS A 160 9.58 -12.57 2.40
N TRP A 161 9.79 -11.66 1.45
CA TRP A 161 10.62 -11.88 0.26
C TRP A 161 12.10 -11.63 0.51
N GLU A 162 12.50 -11.39 1.75
CA GLU A 162 13.89 -11.12 2.15
C GLU A 162 14.52 -9.87 1.50
N LEU A 163 13.70 -8.98 0.93
CA LEU A 163 14.13 -7.71 0.34
C LEU A 163 14.53 -6.69 1.40
N MET A 164 13.99 -6.82 2.61
CA MET A 164 14.20 -5.93 3.76
C MET A 164 14.33 -6.76 5.05
N GLU A 165 15.21 -6.34 5.96
CA GLU A 165 15.37 -7.02 7.25
C GLU A 165 14.19 -6.77 8.20
N LYS A 166 13.59 -5.57 8.14
CA LYS A 166 12.49 -5.14 8.99
C LYS A 166 11.57 -4.18 8.27
N ASN A 167 10.32 -4.16 8.69
CA ASN A 167 9.31 -3.25 8.15
C ASN A 167 9.34 -1.89 8.87
N PRO A 168 9.80 -0.80 8.23
CA PRO A 168 9.90 0.52 8.86
C PRO A 168 8.53 1.13 9.17
N ALA A 169 7.46 0.76 8.44
CA ALA A 169 6.12 1.27 8.68
C ALA A 169 5.50 0.77 9.99
N MET A 170 6.02 -0.32 10.58
CA MET A 170 5.56 -0.79 11.89
C MET A 170 5.90 0.18 13.02
N TYR A 171 6.94 0.99 12.85
CA TYR A 171 7.44 1.91 13.86
C TYR A 171 7.13 3.37 13.56
N ALA A 172 6.55 3.65 12.38
CA ALA A 172 6.21 5.01 11.97
C ALA A 172 4.87 5.44 12.58
N THR A 173 4.86 6.63 13.17
CA THR A 173 3.67 7.26 13.73
C THR A 173 2.81 7.86 12.62
N VAL A 174 1.53 7.50 12.59
CA VAL A 174 0.57 8.02 11.62
C VAL A 174 -0.19 9.19 12.22
N PRO A 175 -0.43 10.30 11.48
CA PRO A 175 -1.26 11.41 11.94
C PRO A 175 -2.63 10.94 12.41
N LYS A 176 -3.10 11.45 13.54
CA LYS A 176 -4.44 11.13 14.05
C LYS A 176 -5.50 11.67 13.09
N ALA A 177 -6.46 10.83 12.76
CA ALA A 177 -7.67 11.25 12.07
C ALA A 177 -8.74 11.56 13.12
N GLU A 178 -9.27 12.77 13.11
CA GLU A 178 -10.47 13.07 13.87
C GLU A 178 -11.63 12.31 13.25
N THR A 179 -12.27 11.47 14.04
CA THR A 179 -13.46 10.75 13.62
C THR A 179 -14.65 11.67 13.84
N LYS A 180 -15.15 12.28 12.78
CA LYS A 180 -16.43 12.99 12.86
C LYS A 180 -17.51 11.97 13.21
N LYS A 181 -18.25 12.19 14.28
CA LYS A 181 -19.47 11.41 14.57
C LYS A 181 -20.41 11.57 13.38
N ARG A 182 -20.81 10.46 12.80
CA ARG A 182 -21.88 10.47 11.79
C ARG A 182 -23.20 10.60 12.53
N GLU A 183 -24.08 11.44 12.00
CA GLU A 183 -25.47 11.45 12.43
C GLU A 183 -26.10 10.14 12.00
N ILE A 184 -26.74 9.47 12.93
CA ILE A 184 -27.51 8.25 12.69
C ILE A 184 -28.96 8.72 12.69
N TRP A 185 -29.69 8.41 11.64
CA TRP A 185 -31.10 8.72 11.56
C TRP A 185 -31.86 7.95 12.63
N ASP A 186 -32.73 8.63 13.31
CA ASP A 186 -33.74 8.02 14.16
C ASP A 186 -34.90 7.49 13.33
N ALA A 187 -35.80 6.74 13.95
CA ALA A 187 -36.94 6.13 13.26
C ALA A 187 -37.85 7.18 12.59
N PRO A 188 -38.22 8.33 13.24
CA PRO A 188 -39.00 9.36 12.59
C PRO A 188 -38.33 9.93 11.33
N THR A 189 -37.03 10.23 11.40
CA THR A 189 -36.27 10.75 10.26
C THR A 189 -36.23 9.72 9.10
N LEU A 190 -36.07 8.43 9.44
CA LEU A 190 -36.08 7.36 8.44
C LEU A 190 -37.44 7.23 7.75
N PHE A 191 -38.53 7.20 8.52
CA PHE A 191 -39.90 7.12 7.94
C PHE A 191 -40.21 8.33 7.08
N HIS A 192 -39.83 9.53 7.52
CA HIS A 192 -40.02 10.73 6.70
C HIS A 192 -39.21 10.66 5.39
N ALA A 193 -37.95 10.17 5.44
CA ALA A 193 -37.16 9.99 4.23
C ALA A 193 -37.79 9.00 3.24
N ILE A 194 -38.38 7.92 3.74
CA ILE A 194 -39.12 6.95 2.89
C ILE A 194 -40.36 7.57 2.29
N GLU A 195 -41.09 8.37 3.06
CA GLU A 195 -42.33 9.04 2.61
C GLU A 195 -42.08 10.04 1.48
N VAL A 196 -41.02 10.88 1.63
CA VAL A 196 -40.70 11.91 0.62
C VAL A 196 -39.85 11.37 -0.55
N CYS A 197 -39.41 10.12 -0.50
CA CYS A 197 -38.64 9.52 -1.56
C CYS A 197 -39.53 9.19 -2.76
N GLU A 198 -39.26 9.75 -3.93
CA GLU A 198 -39.99 9.49 -5.17
C GLU A 198 -39.48 8.26 -5.94
N ASP A 199 -38.21 7.84 -5.69
CA ASP A 199 -37.61 6.67 -6.34
C ASP A 199 -37.97 5.38 -5.60
N GLU A 200 -38.86 4.57 -6.21
CA GLU A 200 -39.30 3.29 -5.64
C GLU A 200 -38.16 2.28 -5.39
N ARG A 201 -37.09 2.30 -6.22
CA ARG A 201 -35.94 1.43 -6.02
C ARG A 201 -35.13 1.86 -4.79
N LEU A 202 -34.95 3.17 -4.62
CA LEU A 202 -34.29 3.72 -3.44
C LEU A 202 -35.10 3.46 -2.18
N LYS A 203 -36.45 3.64 -2.26
CA LYS A 203 -37.39 3.35 -1.18
C LYS A 203 -37.28 1.88 -0.73
N LEU A 204 -37.33 0.95 -1.69
CA LEU A 204 -37.12 -0.49 -1.41
C LEU A 204 -35.73 -0.77 -0.80
N SER A 205 -34.70 -0.14 -1.33
CA SER A 205 -33.32 -0.30 -0.82
C SER A 205 -33.19 0.17 0.63
N ILE A 206 -33.78 1.30 0.99
CA ILE A 206 -33.82 1.83 2.36
C ILE A 206 -34.54 0.85 3.28
N ASN A 207 -35.73 0.37 2.88
CA ASN A 207 -36.51 -0.59 3.65
C ASN A 207 -35.73 -1.90 3.91
N LEU A 208 -35.13 -2.49 2.87
CA LEU A 208 -34.35 -3.71 3.00
C LEU A 208 -33.08 -3.50 3.86
N ALA A 209 -32.37 -2.39 3.67
CA ALA A 209 -31.21 -2.07 4.47
C ALA A 209 -31.56 -1.92 5.96
N PHE A 210 -32.72 -1.31 6.25
CA PHE A 210 -33.18 -1.13 7.63
C PHE A 210 -33.72 -2.43 8.23
N ALA A 211 -34.64 -3.12 7.54
CA ALA A 211 -35.27 -4.33 8.07
C ALA A 211 -34.32 -5.52 8.23
N CYS A 212 -33.41 -5.69 7.25
CA CYS A 212 -32.48 -6.82 7.21
C CYS A 212 -31.05 -6.45 7.65
N SER A 213 -30.80 -5.18 8.01
CA SER A 213 -29.46 -4.67 8.39
C SER A 213 -28.38 -4.95 7.33
N LEU A 214 -28.74 -4.98 6.05
CA LEU A 214 -27.86 -5.28 4.94
C LEU A 214 -26.86 -4.13 4.69
N ARG A 215 -25.61 -4.50 4.43
CA ARG A 215 -24.63 -3.54 3.91
C ARG A 215 -24.95 -3.24 2.44
N ILE A 216 -24.56 -2.06 1.96
CA ILE A 216 -24.82 -1.65 0.58
C ILE A 216 -24.36 -2.68 -0.46
N GLY A 217 -23.21 -3.34 -0.24
CA GLY A 217 -22.73 -4.38 -1.14
C GLY A 217 -23.55 -5.66 -1.11
N GLU A 218 -24.11 -6.03 0.03
CA GLU A 218 -25.01 -7.16 0.20
C GLU A 218 -26.36 -6.87 -0.44
N LEU A 219 -26.85 -5.65 -0.23
CA LEU A 219 -28.09 -5.17 -0.85
C LEU A 219 -28.03 -5.19 -2.38
N LEU A 220 -26.95 -4.65 -2.96
CA LEU A 220 -26.76 -4.60 -4.42
C LEU A 220 -26.45 -5.97 -5.03
N GLY A 221 -25.96 -6.92 -4.22
CA GLY A 221 -25.70 -8.29 -4.63
C GLY A 221 -26.88 -9.25 -4.38
N LEU A 222 -28.01 -8.75 -3.86
CA LEU A 222 -29.18 -9.59 -3.58
C LEU A 222 -29.79 -10.09 -4.90
N THR A 223 -29.97 -11.39 -5.00
CA THR A 223 -30.61 -12.08 -6.14
C THR A 223 -31.87 -12.77 -5.69
N TRP A 224 -32.76 -13.11 -6.63
CA TRP A 224 -34.02 -13.81 -6.33
C TRP A 224 -33.82 -15.17 -5.66
N ASP A 225 -32.69 -15.83 -5.90
CA ASP A 225 -32.35 -17.11 -5.25
C ASP A 225 -32.13 -16.97 -3.72
N CYS A 226 -31.91 -15.74 -3.25
CA CYS A 226 -31.72 -15.41 -1.85
C CYS A 226 -32.99 -14.87 -1.17
N VAL A 227 -34.11 -14.79 -1.91
CA VAL A 227 -35.36 -14.19 -1.43
C VAL A 227 -36.46 -15.26 -1.42
N ASP A 228 -36.92 -15.62 -0.23
CA ASP A 228 -38.06 -16.48 -0.06
C ASP A 228 -39.30 -15.63 0.29
N ILE A 229 -40.32 -15.67 -0.56
CA ILE A 229 -41.61 -14.96 -0.41
C ILE A 229 -42.75 -15.95 -0.17
N SER A 230 -42.49 -17.18 0.20
CA SER A 230 -43.50 -18.17 0.49
C SER A 230 -44.35 -17.72 1.70
N PRO A 231 -45.68 -17.88 1.65
CA PRO A 231 -46.61 -17.41 2.69
C PRO A 231 -46.53 -18.21 4.00
N GLU A 232 -45.69 -19.24 4.08
CA GLU A 232 -45.58 -20.12 5.25
C GLU A 232 -44.73 -19.56 6.40
N LEU A 233 -44.14 -18.36 6.23
CA LEU A 233 -43.29 -17.68 7.23
C LEU A 233 -43.95 -16.46 7.90
N SER A 234 -45.27 -16.35 7.84
CA SER A 234 -46.00 -15.26 8.51
C SER A 234 -46.56 -15.67 9.88
#